data_85a8b790d960ad4a14b8a9033f07b6fd
#
_entry.id   85a8b790d960ad4a14b8a9033f07b6fd
#
_cell.length_a   1.000
_cell.length_b   1.000
_cell.length_c   1.000
_cell.angle_alpha   90.00
_cell.angle_beta   90.00
_cell.angle_gamma   90.00
#
_symmetry.space_group_name_H-M   'P 1'
#
loop_
_entity.id
_entity.type
_entity.pdbx_description
1 polymer ?
#
loop_
_entity_poly.entity_id
_entity_poly.type
_entity_poly.pdbx_seq_one_letter_code
_entity_poly.pdbx_strand_id
1 'polypeptide(L)'
;MAGRKEYELLFKLTAALGGNFNAAFSSALNTTRQMQNSLQKLNSITGKIDAYKKQEAALESNRQKLERLTAEHERLQREISETGEPTEELRAKMAQNERQIAATTSRIEQQEARLNELGGELSDAGVNTSRLTEENERLSKSYERVKKSQEELAKVNAALEQNNAAISKTKTQLAGTVGT
;
A
#
# COMPACT_ATOMS: atom_id res chain seq x y z
N MET A 1 6.66 -12.11 -10.59
CA MET A 1 6.76 -13.59 -10.40
C MET A 1 6.37 -14.07 -8.99
N ALA A 2 6.20 -13.18 -8.02
CA ALA A 2 5.78 -13.55 -6.66
C ALA A 2 4.32 -14.08 -6.59
N GLY A 3 3.40 -13.51 -7.35
CA GLY A 3 1.98 -13.91 -7.29
C GLY A 3 1.64 -15.34 -7.74
N ARG A 4 2.49 -15.98 -8.50
CA ARG A 4 2.25 -17.35 -8.99
C ARG A 4 2.54 -18.41 -7.92
N LYS A 5 3.48 -18.15 -7.02
CA LYS A 5 3.83 -19.07 -5.92
C LYS A 5 2.82 -19.08 -4.79
N GLU A 6 2.10 -17.99 -4.56
CA GLU A 6 1.08 -17.89 -3.52
C GLU A 6 -0.19 -18.68 -3.89
N TYR A 7 -0.52 -18.79 -5.18
CA TYR A 7 -1.65 -19.60 -5.66
C TYR A 7 -1.37 -21.11 -5.64
N GLU A 8 -0.11 -21.53 -5.84
CA GLU A 8 0.28 -22.96 -5.73
C GLU A 8 0.14 -23.51 -4.31
N LEU A 9 0.34 -22.65 -3.29
CA LEU A 9 0.17 -23.06 -1.89
C LEU A 9 -1.29 -23.38 -1.53
N LEU A 10 -2.24 -22.64 -2.07
CA LEU A 10 -3.67 -22.87 -1.88
C LEU A 10 -4.13 -24.23 -2.49
N PHE A 11 -3.56 -24.63 -3.63
CA PHE A 11 -3.88 -25.91 -4.28
C PHE A 11 -3.27 -27.12 -3.54
N LYS A 12 -2.10 -26.96 -2.90
CA LYS A 12 -1.45 -28.03 -2.11
C LYS A 12 -2.17 -28.33 -0.80
N LEU A 13 -2.89 -27.33 -0.23
CA LEU A 13 -3.65 -27.52 1.00
C LEU A 13 -4.85 -28.49 0.83
N THR A 14 -5.54 -28.43 -0.32
CA THR A 14 -6.65 -29.32 -0.64
C THR A 14 -6.21 -30.77 -0.88
N ALA A 15 -4.97 -30.98 -1.31
CA ALA A 15 -4.43 -32.32 -1.56
C ALA A 15 -3.85 -33.00 -0.28
N ALA A 16 -3.46 -32.21 0.71
CA ALA A 16 -2.83 -32.71 1.96
C ALA A 16 -3.83 -33.22 3.02
N LEU A 17 -5.13 -33.00 2.85
CA LEU A 17 -6.19 -33.38 3.80
C LEU A 17 -6.41 -34.89 3.93
N GLY A 18 -5.69 -35.72 3.16
CA GLY A 18 -5.94 -37.18 3.09
C GLY A 18 -5.08 -38.08 3.98
N GLY A 19 -4.07 -37.60 4.69
CA GLY A 19 -3.08 -38.53 5.26
C GLY A 19 -2.63 -38.38 6.69
N ASN A 20 -2.70 -37.22 7.32
CA ASN A 20 -2.29 -37.05 8.71
C ASN A 20 -2.87 -35.77 9.32
N PHE A 21 -3.89 -35.90 10.17
CA PHE A 21 -4.68 -34.79 10.70
C PHE A 21 -3.84 -33.69 11.38
N ASN A 22 -2.83 -34.07 12.17
CA ASN A 22 -1.96 -33.11 12.85
C ASN A 22 -1.04 -32.33 11.87
N ALA A 23 -0.57 -32.99 10.83
CA ALA A 23 0.23 -32.33 9.79
C ALA A 23 -0.63 -31.39 8.94
N ALA A 24 -1.87 -31.78 8.61
CA ALA A 24 -2.83 -30.93 7.90
C ALA A 24 -3.22 -29.68 8.72
N PHE A 25 -3.43 -29.83 10.03
CA PHE A 25 -3.75 -28.71 10.91
C PHE A 25 -2.60 -27.71 11.04
N SER A 26 -1.35 -28.22 11.25
CA SER A 26 -0.15 -27.36 11.29
C SER A 26 0.09 -26.66 9.96
N SER A 27 -0.17 -27.32 8.83
CA SER A 27 -0.09 -26.74 7.49
C SER A 27 -1.14 -25.63 7.29
N ALA A 28 -2.38 -25.85 7.77
CA ALA A 28 -3.46 -24.86 7.70
C ALA A 28 -3.12 -23.59 8.52
N LEU A 29 -2.59 -23.74 9.73
CA LEU A 29 -2.15 -22.61 10.56
C LEU A 29 -1.02 -21.81 9.91
N ASN A 30 -0.04 -22.50 9.32
CA ASN A 30 1.05 -21.83 8.59
C ASN A 30 0.53 -21.08 7.36
N THR A 31 -0.41 -21.65 6.62
CA THR A 31 -1.04 -20.99 5.49
C THR A 31 -1.83 -19.76 5.92
N THR A 32 -2.56 -19.82 7.03
CA THR A 32 -3.28 -18.66 7.60
C THR A 32 -2.31 -17.52 7.92
N ARG A 33 -1.15 -17.82 8.56
CA ARG A 33 -0.12 -16.80 8.84
C ARG A 33 0.46 -16.19 7.56
N GLN A 34 0.74 -17.01 6.56
CA GLN A 34 1.23 -16.52 5.26
C GLN A 34 0.21 -15.62 4.57
N MET A 35 -1.08 -15.96 4.62
CA MET A 35 -2.17 -15.12 4.11
C MET A 35 -2.26 -13.79 4.84
N GLN A 36 -2.16 -13.77 6.18
CA GLN A 36 -2.14 -12.54 6.96
C GLN A 36 -0.96 -11.64 6.56
N ASN A 37 0.23 -12.20 6.40
CA ASN A 37 1.41 -11.48 5.95
C ASN A 37 1.22 -10.92 4.53
N SER A 38 0.60 -11.68 3.64
CA SER A 38 0.30 -11.24 2.27
C SER A 38 -0.70 -10.09 2.25
N LEU A 39 -1.76 -10.13 3.09
CA LEU A 39 -2.72 -9.03 3.25
C LEU A 39 -2.06 -7.77 3.78
N GLN A 40 -1.17 -7.88 4.77
CA GLN A 40 -0.43 -6.74 5.30
C GLN A 40 0.47 -6.10 4.23
N LYS A 41 1.17 -6.91 3.43
CA LYS A 41 1.98 -6.42 2.31
C LYS A 41 1.13 -5.71 1.25
N LEU A 42 -0.01 -6.30 0.86
CA LEU A 42 -0.93 -5.68 -0.10
C LEU A 42 -1.46 -4.34 0.40
N ASN A 43 -1.88 -4.24 1.66
CA ASN A 43 -2.30 -2.99 2.28
C ASN A 43 -1.18 -1.94 2.29
N SER A 44 0.05 -2.34 2.61
CA SER A 44 1.20 -1.44 2.58
C SER A 44 1.46 -0.90 1.17
N ILE A 45 1.40 -1.75 0.15
CA ILE A 45 1.58 -1.35 -1.25
C ILE A 45 0.47 -0.40 -1.69
N THR A 46 -0.79 -0.67 -1.37
CA THR A 46 -1.92 0.21 -1.68
C THR A 46 -1.74 1.59 -1.03
N GLY A 47 -1.35 1.63 0.25
CA GLY A 47 -1.05 2.88 0.94
C GLY A 47 0.08 3.69 0.29
N LYS A 48 1.12 3.01 -0.24
CA LYS A 48 2.21 3.67 -0.99
C LYS A 48 1.74 4.21 -2.35
N ILE A 49 0.85 3.50 -3.05
CA ILE A 49 0.24 3.99 -4.30
C ILE A 49 -0.56 5.25 -4.04
N ASP A 50 -1.37 5.27 -2.99
CA ASP A 50 -2.16 6.45 -2.63
C ASP A 50 -1.27 7.64 -2.23
N ALA A 51 -0.20 7.38 -1.48
CA ALA A 51 0.80 8.39 -1.13
C ALA A 51 1.50 8.94 -2.38
N TYR A 52 1.88 8.09 -3.33
CA TYR A 52 2.49 8.49 -4.60
C TYR A 52 1.56 9.40 -5.40
N LYS A 53 0.30 8.99 -5.62
CA LYS A 53 -0.69 9.80 -6.34
C LYS A 53 -0.94 11.16 -5.67
N LYS A 54 -0.98 11.18 -4.35
CA LYS A 54 -1.14 12.43 -3.58
C LYS A 54 0.05 13.37 -3.75
N GLN A 55 1.26 12.83 -3.74
CA GLN A 55 2.48 13.62 -3.97
C GLN A 55 2.56 14.13 -5.41
N GLU A 56 2.21 13.31 -6.39
CA GLU A 56 2.16 13.71 -7.81
C GLU A 56 1.18 14.87 -8.03
N ALA A 57 -0.04 14.79 -7.48
CA ALA A 57 -1.02 15.87 -7.55
C ALA A 57 -0.54 17.15 -6.84
N ALA A 58 0.12 17.02 -5.69
CA ALA A 58 0.68 18.15 -4.95
C ALA A 58 1.86 18.79 -5.69
N LEU A 59 2.71 18.00 -6.34
CA LEU A 59 3.80 18.48 -7.19
C LEU A 59 3.27 19.29 -8.36
N GLU A 60 2.28 18.77 -9.07
CA GLU A 60 1.64 19.46 -10.19
C GLU A 60 1.02 20.79 -9.74
N SER A 61 0.31 20.81 -8.62
CA SER A 61 -0.25 22.04 -8.04
C SER A 61 0.83 23.08 -7.69
N ASN A 62 1.97 22.64 -7.13
CA ASN A 62 3.07 23.54 -6.80
C ASN A 62 3.81 24.03 -8.06
N ARG A 63 3.95 23.22 -9.09
CA ARG A 63 4.49 23.66 -10.40
C ARG A 63 3.63 24.74 -11.03
N GLN A 64 2.32 24.58 -11.04
CA GLN A 64 1.38 25.60 -11.53
C GLN A 64 1.41 26.88 -10.68
N LYS A 65 1.62 26.73 -9.35
CA LYS A 65 1.81 27.87 -8.47
C LYS A 65 3.12 28.60 -8.76
N LEU A 66 4.20 27.88 -8.99
CA LEU A 66 5.50 28.46 -9.34
C LEU A 66 5.42 29.23 -10.67
N GLU A 67 4.76 28.67 -11.67
CA GLU A 67 4.54 29.33 -12.96
C GLU A 67 3.81 30.69 -12.79
N ARG A 68 2.73 30.70 -12.00
CA ARG A 68 2.02 31.96 -11.68
C ARG A 68 2.87 32.96 -10.93
N LEU A 69 3.66 32.52 -9.96
CA LEU A 69 4.56 33.39 -9.21
C LEU A 69 5.68 33.96 -10.09
N THR A 70 6.19 33.16 -11.03
CA THR A 70 7.20 33.62 -12.00
C THR A 70 6.61 34.66 -12.96
N ALA A 71 5.41 34.44 -13.47
CA ALA A 71 4.72 35.42 -14.29
C ALA A 71 4.44 36.75 -13.54
N GLU A 72 4.05 36.66 -12.27
CA GLU A 72 3.88 37.83 -11.40
C GLU A 72 5.21 38.55 -11.15
N HIS A 73 6.31 37.80 -10.95
CA HIS A 73 7.64 38.35 -10.81
C HIS A 73 8.06 39.17 -12.05
N GLU A 74 7.85 38.61 -13.24
CA GLU A 74 8.15 39.30 -14.49
C GLU A 74 7.27 40.56 -14.69
N ARG A 75 6.00 40.50 -14.26
CA ARG A 75 5.12 41.66 -14.30
C ARG A 75 5.62 42.79 -13.38
N LEU A 76 5.99 42.45 -12.14
CA LEU A 76 6.54 43.40 -11.17
C LEU A 76 7.87 44.02 -11.66
N GLN A 77 8.74 43.22 -12.30
CA GLN A 77 9.98 43.71 -12.90
C GLN A 77 9.72 44.74 -14.00
N ARG A 78 8.75 44.48 -14.87
CA ARG A 78 8.35 45.44 -15.93
C ARG A 78 7.82 46.73 -15.32
N GLU A 79 6.94 46.66 -14.32
CA GLU A 79 6.35 47.77 -13.63
C GLU A 79 7.43 48.64 -12.98
N ILE A 80 8.47 48.05 -12.36
CA ILE A 80 9.63 48.73 -11.83
C ILE A 80 10.43 49.44 -12.93
N SER A 81 10.63 48.78 -14.07
CA SER A 81 11.37 49.33 -15.20
C SER A 81 10.69 50.55 -15.83
N GLU A 82 9.34 50.52 -15.89
CA GLU A 82 8.53 51.58 -16.48
C GLU A 82 8.40 52.83 -15.57
N THR A 83 8.41 52.62 -14.26
CA THR A 83 8.27 53.70 -13.27
C THR A 83 9.60 54.43 -12.97
N GLY A 84 10.73 53.86 -13.36
CA GLY A 84 12.07 54.41 -13.17
C GLY A 84 12.59 54.34 -11.74
N GLU A 85 11.77 54.61 -10.71
CA GLU A 85 12.08 54.36 -9.29
C GLU A 85 10.95 53.54 -8.66
N PRO A 86 11.26 52.36 -8.11
CA PRO A 86 10.25 51.54 -7.48
C PRO A 86 9.76 52.14 -6.17
N THR A 87 8.44 52.26 -6.01
CA THR A 87 7.83 52.64 -4.75
C THR A 87 8.13 51.59 -3.66
N GLU A 88 8.02 51.98 -2.40
CA GLU A 88 8.27 51.07 -1.27
C GLU A 88 7.27 49.89 -1.29
N GLU A 89 6.04 50.14 -1.71
CA GLU A 89 5.02 49.10 -1.89
C GLU A 89 5.42 48.07 -2.98
N LEU A 90 5.95 48.56 -4.10
CA LEU A 90 6.37 47.69 -5.21
C LEU A 90 7.58 46.84 -4.83
N ARG A 91 8.53 47.41 -4.07
CA ARG A 91 9.66 46.65 -3.48
C ARG A 91 9.19 45.60 -2.50
N ALA A 92 8.20 45.87 -1.65
CA ALA A 92 7.65 44.96 -0.70
C ALA A 92 6.93 43.77 -1.41
N LYS A 93 6.14 44.06 -2.48
CA LYS A 93 5.50 43.03 -3.31
C LYS A 93 6.55 42.15 -3.99
N MET A 94 7.58 42.71 -4.55
CA MET A 94 8.68 41.97 -5.18
C MET A 94 9.35 41.02 -4.20
N ALA A 95 9.76 41.54 -3.05
CA ALA A 95 10.41 40.72 -1.99
C ALA A 95 9.47 39.60 -1.47
N GLN A 96 8.20 39.87 -1.36
CA GLN A 96 7.21 38.82 -0.99
C GLN A 96 7.08 37.74 -2.05
N ASN A 97 7.01 38.13 -3.33
CA ASN A 97 6.93 37.22 -4.46
C ASN A 97 8.19 36.33 -4.53
N GLU A 98 9.39 36.90 -4.41
CA GLU A 98 10.66 36.16 -4.36
C GLU A 98 10.70 35.12 -3.25
N ARG A 99 10.23 35.47 -2.04
CA ARG A 99 10.12 34.52 -0.92
C ARG A 99 9.17 33.37 -1.24
N GLN A 100 8.05 33.68 -1.91
CA GLN A 100 7.08 32.65 -2.28
C GLN A 100 7.62 31.74 -3.39
N ILE A 101 8.35 32.28 -4.35
CA ILE A 101 9.07 31.50 -5.36
C ILE A 101 10.05 30.55 -4.68
N ALA A 102 10.93 31.06 -3.83
CA ALA A 102 11.92 30.23 -3.12
C ALA A 102 11.27 29.13 -2.29
N ALA A 103 10.23 29.47 -1.51
CA ALA A 103 9.50 28.48 -0.71
C ALA A 103 8.77 27.43 -1.56
N THR A 104 8.23 27.83 -2.72
CA THR A 104 7.53 26.90 -3.63
C THR A 104 8.52 25.99 -4.33
N THR A 105 9.66 26.50 -4.78
CA THR A 105 10.76 25.72 -5.36
C THR A 105 11.27 24.67 -4.37
N SER A 106 11.55 25.06 -3.13
CA SER A 106 11.98 24.10 -2.11
C SER A 106 10.94 22.99 -1.85
N ARG A 107 9.65 23.31 -1.88
CA ARG A 107 8.59 22.29 -1.77
C ARG A 107 8.57 21.35 -2.97
N ILE A 108 8.76 21.85 -4.18
CA ILE A 108 8.86 21.06 -5.41
C ILE A 108 10.01 20.06 -5.28
N GLU A 109 11.20 20.51 -4.89
CA GLU A 109 12.37 19.65 -4.69
C GLU A 109 12.11 18.53 -3.67
N GLN A 110 11.50 18.88 -2.53
CA GLN A 110 11.13 17.90 -1.51
C GLN A 110 10.10 16.88 -2.02
N GLN A 111 9.12 17.33 -2.81
CA GLN A 111 8.11 16.46 -3.38
C GLN A 111 8.67 15.55 -4.47
N GLU A 112 9.58 16.04 -5.30
CA GLU A 112 10.27 15.23 -6.30
C GLU A 112 11.14 14.16 -5.64
N ALA A 113 11.89 14.51 -4.59
CA ALA A 113 12.67 13.56 -3.80
C ALA A 113 11.75 12.47 -3.19
N ARG A 114 10.61 12.87 -2.62
CA ARG A 114 9.64 11.92 -2.05
C ARG A 114 8.98 11.04 -3.11
N LEU A 115 8.66 11.57 -4.28
CA LEU A 115 8.15 10.78 -5.41
C LEU A 115 9.16 9.75 -5.88
N ASN A 116 10.43 10.12 -5.99
CA ASN A 116 11.50 9.20 -6.37
C ASN A 116 11.65 8.06 -5.35
N GLU A 117 11.61 8.38 -4.06
CA GLU A 117 11.66 7.38 -2.99
C GLU A 117 10.46 6.42 -3.08
N LEU A 118 9.23 6.95 -3.12
CA LEU A 118 8.02 6.13 -3.24
C LEU A 118 7.99 5.32 -4.55
N GLY A 119 8.47 5.90 -5.65
CA GLY A 119 8.62 5.22 -6.94
C GLY A 119 9.58 4.04 -6.87
N GLY A 120 10.71 4.21 -6.18
CA GLY A 120 11.66 3.12 -5.90
C GLY A 120 11.01 2.01 -5.07
N GLU A 121 10.38 2.35 -3.95
CA GLU A 121 9.69 1.38 -3.08
C GLU A 121 8.56 0.63 -3.81
N LEU A 122 7.81 1.30 -4.68
CA LEU A 122 6.77 0.68 -5.52
C LEU A 122 7.38 -0.24 -6.58
N SER A 123 8.47 0.17 -7.22
CA SER A 123 9.22 -0.65 -8.18
C SER A 123 9.78 -1.92 -7.54
N ASP A 124 10.35 -1.82 -6.34
CA ASP A 124 10.83 -2.97 -5.56
C ASP A 124 9.70 -3.93 -5.18
N ALA A 125 8.50 -3.39 -4.97
CA ALA A 125 7.29 -4.18 -4.76
C ALA A 125 6.69 -4.76 -6.07
N GLY A 126 7.31 -4.50 -7.22
CA GLY A 126 6.84 -4.97 -8.54
C GLY A 126 5.67 -4.19 -9.12
N VAL A 127 5.44 -2.96 -8.64
CA VAL A 127 4.37 -2.06 -9.11
C VAL A 127 4.92 -1.11 -10.17
N ASN A 128 4.25 -1.02 -11.31
CA ASN A 128 4.60 -0.09 -12.37
C ASN A 128 3.91 1.28 -12.11
N THR A 129 4.71 2.30 -11.79
CA THR A 129 4.21 3.65 -11.48
C THR A 129 3.57 4.37 -12.66
N SER A 130 3.91 3.99 -13.91
CA SER A 130 3.26 4.55 -15.11
C SER A 130 1.84 4.00 -15.36
N ARG A 131 1.42 2.96 -14.62
CA ARG A 131 0.12 2.30 -14.73
C ARG A 131 -0.58 2.13 -13.38
N LEU A 132 -0.45 3.11 -12.51
CA LEU A 132 -0.91 3.01 -11.12
C LEU A 132 -2.40 2.69 -10.98
N THR A 133 -3.25 3.11 -11.89
CA THR A 133 -4.69 2.79 -11.85
C THR A 133 -4.92 1.31 -12.08
N GLU A 134 -4.31 0.74 -13.12
CA GLU A 134 -4.41 -0.69 -13.45
C GLU A 134 -3.79 -1.56 -12.33
N GLU A 135 -2.64 -1.14 -11.80
CA GLU A 135 -1.96 -1.83 -10.71
C GLU A 135 -2.78 -1.81 -9.42
N ASN A 136 -3.43 -0.68 -9.10
CA ASN A 136 -4.30 -0.57 -7.93
C ASN A 136 -5.53 -1.48 -8.04
N GLU A 137 -6.14 -1.57 -9.22
CA GLU A 137 -7.24 -2.51 -9.47
C GLU A 137 -6.80 -3.96 -9.35
N ARG A 138 -5.62 -4.30 -9.87
CA ARG A 138 -5.04 -5.64 -9.77
C ARG A 138 -4.77 -6.03 -8.31
N LEU A 139 -4.20 -5.12 -7.54
CA LEU A 139 -3.94 -5.31 -6.11
C LEU A 139 -5.23 -5.43 -5.30
N SER A 140 -6.23 -4.61 -5.58
CA SER A 140 -7.54 -4.69 -4.93
C SER A 140 -8.22 -6.05 -5.19
N LYS A 141 -8.23 -6.51 -6.43
CA LYS A 141 -8.75 -7.86 -6.76
C LYS A 141 -7.97 -8.97 -6.06
N SER A 142 -6.65 -8.83 -5.94
CA SER A 142 -5.81 -9.81 -5.24
C SER A 142 -6.10 -9.80 -3.74
N TYR A 143 -6.26 -8.61 -3.14
CA TYR A 143 -6.64 -8.45 -1.74
C TYR A 143 -7.97 -9.14 -1.41
N GLU A 144 -9.02 -8.90 -2.21
CA GLU A 144 -10.32 -9.51 -2.01
C GLU A 144 -10.27 -11.05 -2.12
N ARG A 145 -9.48 -11.58 -3.07
CA ARG A 145 -9.30 -13.03 -3.20
C ARG A 145 -8.62 -13.63 -1.97
N VAL A 146 -7.52 -13.02 -1.50
CA VAL A 146 -6.79 -13.51 -0.32
C VAL A 146 -7.66 -13.42 0.93
N LYS A 147 -8.41 -12.33 1.10
CA LYS A 147 -9.36 -12.14 2.20
C LYS A 147 -10.43 -13.21 2.22
N LYS A 148 -11.07 -13.49 1.07
CA LYS A 148 -12.08 -14.55 0.95
C LYS A 148 -11.51 -15.93 1.29
N SER A 149 -10.30 -16.24 0.79
CA SER A 149 -9.63 -17.51 1.09
C SER A 149 -9.27 -17.62 2.58
N GLN A 150 -8.91 -16.52 3.22
CA GLN A 150 -8.64 -16.49 4.66
C GLN A 150 -9.91 -16.76 5.48
N GLU A 151 -11.06 -16.19 5.08
CA GLU A 151 -12.36 -16.44 5.72
C GLU A 151 -12.78 -17.90 5.59
N GLU A 152 -12.60 -18.50 4.40
CA GLU A 152 -12.89 -19.92 4.18
C GLU A 152 -11.98 -20.82 5.02
N LEU A 153 -10.69 -20.51 5.07
CA LEU A 153 -9.73 -21.25 5.87
C LEU A 153 -10.03 -21.15 7.38
N ALA A 154 -10.46 -20.00 7.86
CA ALA A 154 -10.87 -19.80 9.26
C ALA A 154 -12.09 -20.70 9.61
N LYS A 155 -13.06 -20.84 8.70
CA LYS A 155 -14.19 -21.77 8.88
C LYS A 155 -13.73 -23.22 8.96
N VAL A 156 -12.82 -23.64 8.10
CA VAL A 156 -12.25 -24.98 8.10
C VAL A 156 -11.49 -25.24 9.40
N ASN A 157 -10.68 -24.30 9.86
CA ASN A 157 -9.94 -24.42 11.12
C ASN A 157 -10.88 -24.56 12.32
N ALA A 158 -11.96 -23.79 12.39
CA ALA A 158 -12.96 -23.89 13.45
C ALA A 158 -13.66 -25.26 13.43
N ALA A 159 -14.02 -25.79 12.27
CA ALA A 159 -14.59 -27.13 12.13
C ALA A 159 -13.59 -28.22 12.55
N LEU A 160 -12.31 -28.08 12.23
CA LEU A 160 -11.25 -29.00 12.64
C LEU A 160 -11.05 -29.00 14.17
N GLU A 161 -11.10 -27.83 14.81
CA GLU A 161 -11.01 -27.74 16.28
C GLU A 161 -12.21 -28.43 16.95
N GLN A 162 -13.42 -28.23 16.45
CA GLN A 162 -14.61 -28.92 16.95
C GLN A 162 -14.52 -30.43 16.79
N ASN A 163 -14.06 -30.91 15.65
CA ASN A 163 -13.87 -32.35 15.41
C ASN A 163 -12.79 -32.94 16.33
N ASN A 164 -11.69 -32.22 16.54
CA ASN A 164 -10.64 -32.65 17.48
C ASN A 164 -11.16 -32.77 18.91
N ALA A 165 -11.95 -31.81 19.36
CA ALA A 165 -12.56 -31.83 20.68
C ALA A 165 -13.51 -33.04 20.81
N ALA A 166 -14.32 -33.34 19.80
CA ALA A 166 -15.21 -34.47 19.74
C ALA A 166 -14.45 -35.83 19.77
N ILE A 167 -13.39 -35.95 18.97
CA ILE A 167 -12.52 -37.16 18.96
C ILE A 167 -11.85 -37.37 20.31
N SER A 168 -11.33 -36.32 20.93
CA SER A 168 -10.72 -36.41 22.26
C SER A 168 -11.72 -36.85 23.31
N LYS A 169 -12.95 -36.36 23.28
CA LYS A 169 -14.03 -36.75 24.19
C LYS A 169 -14.43 -38.22 24.02
N THR A 170 -14.57 -38.66 22.76
CA THR A 170 -14.88 -40.06 22.43
C THR A 170 -13.76 -40.98 22.88
N LYS A 171 -12.50 -40.62 22.69
CA LYS A 171 -11.34 -41.38 23.13
C LYS A 171 -11.29 -41.54 24.66
N THR A 172 -11.63 -40.49 25.41
CA THR A 172 -11.70 -40.52 26.87
C THR A 172 -12.84 -41.43 27.36
N GLN A 173 -14.00 -41.38 26.70
CA GLN A 173 -15.13 -42.26 27.02
C GLN A 173 -14.80 -43.74 26.76
N LEU A 174 -14.13 -44.02 25.64
CA LEU A 174 -13.75 -45.40 25.29
C LEU A 174 -12.73 -45.95 26.29
N ALA A 175 -11.76 -45.15 26.71
CA ALA A 175 -10.77 -45.58 27.73
C ALA A 175 -11.42 -45.84 29.09
N GLY A 176 -12.49 -45.11 29.43
CA GLY A 176 -13.24 -45.36 30.67
C GLY A 176 -14.13 -46.61 30.65
N THR A 177 -14.54 -47.11 29.45
CA THR A 177 -15.37 -48.31 29.30
C THR A 177 -14.55 -49.62 29.19
N VAL A 178 -13.27 -49.55 28.86
CA VAL A 178 -12.37 -50.72 28.75
C VAL A 178 -11.69 -51.04 30.09
N GLY A 179 -11.79 -50.18 31.12
CA GLY A 179 -11.18 -50.34 32.45
C GLY A 179 -12.12 -50.86 33.55
N THR A 180 -13.32 -51.34 33.19
CA THR A 180 -14.26 -52.05 34.08
C THR A 180 -14.46 -53.47 33.56
#